data_1503a974f837b6f4733b66933fe648f4
#
_entry.id   1503a974f837b6f4733b66933fe648f4
#
_cell.length_a   1.000
_cell.length_b   1.000
_cell.length_c   1.000
_cell.angle_alpha   90.00
_cell.angle_beta   90.00
_cell.angle_gamma   90.00
#
_symmetry.space_group_name_H-M   'P 1'
#
loop_
_entity.id
_entity.type
_entity.pdbx_description
1 polymer ?
#
loop_
_entity_poly.entity_id
_entity_poly.type
_entity_poly.pdbx_seq_one_letter_code
_entity_poly.pdbx_strand_id
1 'polypeptide(L)'
;MMMAVLAGFITCVWLECEPLLRGAASLWIISDPITHADAIVVLGGNFQERPQVAADLYRRGLADKILVSQTPGSDYKVNRTALLEFGVPPSAVESFGIANRNTRDEAVALKEWAKRNAASVFIIPSEIFHTRRVRWILDRVLSRSGVKIEVASFEPPGYTSSEWWKTEQGIIALRSELLKYIYYRLKY
;
A
#
# COMPACT_ATOMS: atom_id res chain seq x y z
N MET A 1 -9.75 -34.32 35.24
CA MET A 1 -10.58 -33.08 35.30
C MET A 1 -9.78 -31.84 34.85
N MET A 2 -8.58 -31.59 35.39
CA MET A 2 -7.72 -30.44 35.02
C MET A 2 -7.31 -30.39 33.53
N MET A 3 -6.97 -31.53 32.90
CA MET A 3 -6.64 -31.61 31.47
C MET A 3 -7.83 -31.28 30.55
N ALA A 4 -9.05 -31.72 30.93
CA ALA A 4 -10.25 -31.41 30.14
C ALA A 4 -10.61 -29.91 30.21
N VAL A 5 -10.41 -29.26 31.36
CA VAL A 5 -10.60 -27.82 31.53
C VAL A 5 -9.56 -27.04 30.73
N LEU A 6 -8.30 -27.46 30.74
CA LEU A 6 -7.23 -26.86 29.98
C LEU A 6 -7.45 -27.00 28.46
N ALA A 7 -7.87 -28.21 28.02
CA ALA A 7 -8.20 -28.43 26.61
C ALA A 7 -9.40 -27.58 26.16
N GLY A 8 -10.46 -27.49 26.98
CA GLY A 8 -11.62 -26.64 26.72
C GLY A 8 -11.26 -25.15 26.64
N PHE A 9 -10.38 -24.68 27.53
CA PHE A 9 -9.88 -23.31 27.53
C PHE A 9 -9.06 -23.02 26.27
N ILE A 10 -8.13 -23.91 25.90
CA ILE A 10 -7.33 -23.79 24.69
C ILE A 10 -8.21 -23.78 23.43
N THR A 11 -9.23 -24.63 23.37
CA THR A 11 -10.18 -24.69 22.26
C THR A 11 -11.02 -23.38 22.19
N CYS A 12 -11.47 -22.88 23.33
CA CYS A 12 -12.22 -21.63 23.40
C CYS A 12 -11.37 -20.43 22.97
N VAL A 13 -10.12 -20.34 23.45
CA VAL A 13 -9.15 -19.30 23.01
C VAL A 13 -8.88 -19.43 21.52
N TRP A 14 -8.77 -20.64 20.99
CA TRP A 14 -8.53 -20.87 19.56
C TRP A 14 -9.73 -20.42 18.69
N LEU A 15 -10.95 -20.74 19.11
CA LEU A 15 -12.17 -20.35 18.41
C LEU A 15 -12.44 -18.83 18.46
N GLU A 16 -12.10 -18.19 19.57
CA GLU A 16 -12.28 -16.74 19.75
C GLU A 16 -11.14 -15.89 19.16
N CYS A 17 -9.97 -16.49 18.93
CA CYS A 17 -8.82 -15.79 18.34
C CYS A 17 -9.05 -15.37 16.88
N GLU A 18 -9.67 -16.21 16.05
CA GLU A 18 -9.86 -15.91 14.63
C GLU A 18 -10.71 -14.66 14.38
N PRO A 19 -11.89 -14.46 15.01
CA PRO A 19 -12.66 -13.23 14.86
C PRO A 19 -11.89 -11.98 15.29
N LEU A 20 -11.12 -12.07 16.38
CA LEU A 20 -10.28 -10.96 16.86
C LEU A 20 -9.17 -10.62 15.88
N LEU A 21 -8.49 -11.62 15.32
CA LEU A 21 -7.42 -11.43 14.34
C LEU A 21 -7.96 -10.85 13.02
N ARG A 22 -9.12 -11.30 12.56
CA ARG A 22 -9.84 -10.71 11.41
C ARG A 22 -10.24 -9.27 11.70
N GLY A 23 -10.80 -9.00 12.87
CA GLY A 23 -11.16 -7.66 13.32
C GLY A 23 -9.94 -6.73 13.37
N ALA A 24 -8.81 -7.19 13.89
CA ALA A 24 -7.57 -6.44 13.92
C ALA A 24 -7.07 -6.09 12.50
N ALA A 25 -7.12 -7.02 11.56
CA ALA A 25 -6.78 -6.75 10.16
C ALA A 25 -7.74 -5.74 9.53
N SER A 26 -9.06 -5.91 9.68
CA SER A 26 -10.05 -5.00 9.12
C SER A 26 -9.91 -3.57 9.67
N LEU A 27 -9.60 -3.43 10.95
CA LEU A 27 -9.29 -2.13 11.56
C LEU A 27 -7.98 -1.53 11.07
N TRP A 28 -7.01 -2.36 10.70
CA TRP A 28 -5.70 -1.90 10.22
C TRP A 28 -5.73 -1.50 8.75
N ILE A 29 -6.41 -2.25 7.91
CA ILE A 29 -6.44 -2.05 6.46
C ILE A 29 -7.24 -0.80 6.11
N ILE A 30 -6.69 0.02 5.23
CA ILE A 30 -7.37 1.17 4.63
C ILE A 30 -7.60 0.88 3.16
N SER A 31 -8.85 0.97 2.73
CA SER A 31 -9.25 0.84 1.33
C SER A 31 -10.34 1.87 1.05
N ASP A 32 -10.10 2.71 0.07
CA ASP A 32 -11.05 3.77 -0.30
C ASP A 32 -11.91 3.35 -1.50
N PRO A 33 -13.09 3.94 -1.65
CA PRO A 33 -13.77 3.97 -2.93
C PRO A 33 -12.87 4.68 -3.96
N ILE A 34 -12.61 4.01 -5.09
CA ILE A 34 -11.73 4.54 -6.13
C ILE A 34 -12.56 5.30 -7.16
N THR A 35 -12.16 6.54 -7.41
CA THR A 35 -12.74 7.43 -8.42
C THR A 35 -11.72 7.71 -9.54
N HIS A 36 -12.11 8.46 -10.56
CA HIS A 36 -11.15 8.92 -11.57
C HIS A 36 -10.16 9.90 -10.92
N ALA A 37 -8.86 9.73 -11.20
CA ALA A 37 -7.76 10.47 -10.61
C ALA A 37 -6.83 11.06 -11.66
N ASP A 38 -6.01 12.02 -11.27
CA ASP A 38 -5.00 12.63 -12.14
C ASP A 38 -3.85 11.66 -12.45
N ALA A 39 -3.55 10.76 -11.52
CA ALA A 39 -2.58 9.69 -11.74
C ALA A 39 -2.74 8.53 -10.74
N ILE A 40 -2.28 7.35 -11.16
CA ILE A 40 -2.02 6.19 -10.31
C ILE A 40 -0.54 6.26 -9.90
N VAL A 41 -0.23 6.06 -8.61
CA VAL A 41 1.12 6.24 -8.07
C VAL A 41 1.70 4.92 -7.58
N VAL A 42 2.71 4.42 -8.25
CA VAL A 42 3.49 3.24 -7.88
C VAL A 42 4.65 3.68 -6.99
N LEU A 43 4.50 3.45 -5.68
CA LEU A 43 5.57 3.68 -4.70
C LEU A 43 6.64 2.59 -4.81
N GLY A 44 7.85 2.85 -4.31
CA GLY A 44 8.96 1.90 -4.33
C GLY A 44 8.72 0.64 -3.49
N GLY A 45 9.51 -0.39 -3.75
CA GLY A 45 9.29 -1.75 -3.24
C GLY A 45 8.15 -2.46 -3.95
N ASN A 46 7.98 -3.76 -3.74
CA ASN A 46 7.00 -4.63 -4.41
C ASN A 46 6.98 -4.48 -5.94
N PHE A 47 7.76 -5.31 -6.61
CA PHE A 47 8.07 -5.15 -8.03
C PHE A 47 7.14 -5.91 -8.98
N GLN A 48 6.21 -6.71 -8.47
CA GLN A 48 5.29 -7.52 -9.28
C GLN A 48 3.84 -7.09 -9.09
N GLU A 49 3.33 -7.18 -7.88
CA GLU A 49 1.90 -7.00 -7.62
C GLU A 49 1.46 -5.54 -7.76
N ARG A 50 2.27 -4.60 -7.24
CA ARG A 50 1.90 -3.18 -7.29
C ARG A 50 1.86 -2.63 -8.71
N PRO A 51 2.83 -2.90 -9.60
CA PRO A 51 2.71 -2.54 -11.01
C PRO A 51 1.54 -3.23 -11.71
N GLN A 52 1.24 -4.49 -11.39
CA GLN A 52 0.10 -5.21 -11.96
C GLN A 52 -1.22 -4.54 -11.57
N VAL A 53 -1.44 -4.25 -10.29
CA VAL A 53 -2.65 -3.56 -9.82
C VAL A 53 -2.75 -2.16 -10.44
N ALA A 54 -1.63 -1.44 -10.56
CA ALA A 54 -1.61 -0.13 -11.22
C ALA A 54 -2.01 -0.23 -12.70
N ALA A 55 -1.51 -1.23 -13.42
CA ALA A 55 -1.89 -1.47 -14.81
C ALA A 55 -3.37 -1.84 -14.96
N ASP A 56 -3.94 -2.61 -14.02
CA ASP A 56 -5.36 -2.94 -13.99
C ASP A 56 -6.24 -1.70 -13.78
N LEU A 57 -5.86 -0.83 -12.85
CA LEU A 57 -6.56 0.43 -12.61
C LEU A 57 -6.48 1.35 -13.84
N TYR A 58 -5.32 1.43 -14.49
CA TYR A 58 -5.11 2.18 -15.72
C TYR A 58 -6.01 1.65 -16.85
N ARG A 59 -6.04 0.33 -17.09
CA ARG A 59 -6.91 -0.30 -18.13
C ARG A 59 -8.40 -0.07 -17.88
N ARG A 60 -8.80 0.14 -16.62
CA ARG A 60 -10.16 0.52 -16.25
C ARG A 60 -10.47 2.00 -16.48
N GLY A 61 -9.50 2.77 -16.99
CA GLY A 61 -9.66 4.21 -17.26
C GLY A 61 -9.76 5.07 -16.02
N LEU A 62 -9.18 4.63 -14.89
CA LEU A 62 -9.25 5.38 -13.64
C LEU A 62 -8.21 6.50 -13.53
N ALA A 63 -7.23 6.53 -14.44
CA ALA A 63 -6.32 7.66 -14.65
C ALA A 63 -5.63 7.51 -16.01
N ASP A 64 -5.18 8.63 -16.59
CA ASP A 64 -4.46 8.66 -17.87
C ASP A 64 -2.95 8.48 -17.71
N LYS A 65 -2.43 8.52 -16.46
CA LYS A 65 -1.01 8.43 -16.14
C LYS A 65 -0.73 7.51 -14.97
N ILE A 66 0.45 6.87 -15.03
CA ILE A 66 1.04 6.14 -13.90
C ILE A 66 2.37 6.81 -13.54
N LEU A 67 2.47 7.25 -12.29
CA LEU A 67 3.69 7.80 -11.72
C LEU A 67 4.46 6.71 -11.00
N VAL A 68 5.73 6.52 -11.34
CA VAL A 68 6.60 5.54 -10.71
C VAL A 68 7.66 6.26 -9.88
N SER A 69 7.79 5.88 -8.61
CA SER A 69 8.76 6.44 -7.69
C SER A 69 10.19 6.17 -8.15
N GLN A 70 11.01 7.22 -8.21
CA GLN A 70 12.45 7.10 -8.43
C GLN A 70 13.17 6.83 -7.11
N THR A 71 13.41 5.55 -6.82
CA THR A 71 14.18 5.10 -5.66
C THR A 71 15.65 4.85 -6.05
N PRO A 72 16.61 4.88 -5.10
CA PRO A 72 17.98 4.47 -5.35
C PRO A 72 18.03 3.01 -5.84
N GLY A 73 18.85 2.76 -6.86
CA GLY A 73 19.00 1.43 -7.45
C GLY A 73 18.14 1.20 -8.69
N SER A 74 17.64 -0.02 -8.85
CA SER A 74 16.93 -0.47 -10.07
C SER A 74 15.40 -0.39 -9.99
N ASP A 75 14.83 -0.02 -8.85
CA ASP A 75 13.38 -0.12 -8.56
C ASP A 75 12.51 0.57 -9.62
N TYR A 76 12.88 1.79 -10.01
CA TYR A 76 12.18 2.51 -11.07
C TYR A 76 12.16 1.72 -12.39
N LYS A 77 13.32 1.21 -12.80
CA LYS A 77 13.43 0.46 -14.07
C LYS A 77 12.61 -0.81 -14.03
N VAL A 78 12.67 -1.54 -12.91
CA VAL A 78 11.93 -2.79 -12.72
C VAL A 78 10.42 -2.53 -12.77
N ASN A 79 9.91 -1.57 -11.98
CA ASN A 79 8.50 -1.21 -11.96
C ASN A 79 8.01 -0.70 -13.32
N ARG A 80 8.82 0.13 -14.00
CA ARG A 80 8.48 0.60 -15.35
C ARG A 80 8.42 -0.54 -16.35
N THR A 81 9.40 -1.45 -16.35
CA THR A 81 9.40 -2.63 -17.24
C THR A 81 8.17 -3.48 -17.00
N ALA A 82 7.83 -3.79 -15.75
CA ALA A 82 6.64 -4.55 -15.41
C ALA A 82 5.35 -3.88 -15.93
N LEU A 83 5.19 -2.56 -15.77
CA LEU A 83 4.04 -1.83 -16.31
C LEU A 83 3.93 -1.97 -17.84
N LEU A 84 5.05 -1.89 -18.56
CA LEU A 84 5.06 -2.07 -20.01
C LEU A 84 4.68 -3.51 -20.41
N GLU A 85 5.17 -4.50 -19.68
CA GLU A 85 4.81 -5.92 -19.86
C GLU A 85 3.31 -6.16 -19.59
N PHE A 86 2.70 -5.44 -18.64
CA PHE A 86 1.26 -5.45 -18.40
C PHE A 86 0.45 -4.60 -19.41
N GLY A 87 1.08 -4.10 -20.47
CA GLY A 87 0.42 -3.41 -21.59
C GLY A 87 0.17 -1.91 -21.37
N VAL A 88 0.76 -1.28 -20.37
CA VAL A 88 0.69 0.16 -20.21
C VAL A 88 1.60 0.84 -21.25
N PRO A 89 1.09 1.79 -22.06
CA PRO A 89 1.92 2.45 -23.05
C PRO A 89 3.02 3.29 -22.41
N PRO A 90 4.23 3.35 -23.02
CA PRO A 90 5.36 4.11 -22.47
C PRO A 90 5.05 5.58 -22.21
N SER A 91 4.16 6.18 -22.99
CA SER A 91 3.72 7.59 -22.87
C SER A 91 2.88 7.87 -21.63
N ALA A 92 2.25 6.83 -21.06
CA ALA A 92 1.46 6.94 -19.83
C ALA A 92 2.30 6.77 -18.56
N VAL A 93 3.57 6.32 -18.68
CA VAL A 93 4.43 6.06 -17.51
C VAL A 93 5.43 7.18 -17.33
N GLU A 94 5.31 7.89 -16.21
CA GLU A 94 6.16 9.01 -15.82
C GLU A 94 6.88 8.73 -14.49
N SER A 95 8.09 9.25 -14.29
CA SER A 95 8.77 9.15 -13.01
C SER A 95 8.50 10.34 -12.12
N PHE A 96 8.52 10.15 -10.80
CA PHE A 96 8.48 11.24 -9.84
C PHE A 96 9.52 11.10 -8.73
N GLY A 97 9.97 12.25 -8.24
CA GLY A 97 11.04 12.34 -7.25
C GLY A 97 12.43 12.05 -7.83
N ILE A 98 13.43 12.15 -6.97
CA ILE A 98 14.84 11.83 -7.27
C ILE A 98 15.40 11.10 -6.05
N ALA A 99 15.79 9.84 -6.21
CA ALA A 99 16.39 9.01 -5.16
C ALA A 99 15.57 8.96 -3.85
N ASN A 100 14.25 8.76 -3.95
CA ASN A 100 13.36 8.58 -2.80
C ASN A 100 13.80 7.37 -1.98
N ARG A 101 14.14 7.56 -0.70
CA ARG A 101 14.69 6.49 0.17
C ARG A 101 13.63 5.81 1.03
N ASN A 102 12.48 6.42 1.15
CA ASN A 102 11.40 5.96 2.02
C ASN A 102 10.07 6.62 1.62
N THR A 103 8.97 6.11 2.17
CA THR A 103 7.62 6.58 1.85
C THR A 103 7.40 8.08 2.14
N ARG A 104 8.14 8.67 3.08
CA ARG A 104 8.01 10.12 3.32
C ARG A 104 8.67 10.95 2.22
N ASP A 105 9.83 10.52 1.72
CA ASP A 105 10.49 11.18 0.59
C ASP A 105 9.60 11.10 -0.65
N GLU A 106 8.98 9.95 -0.88
CA GLU A 106 7.98 9.76 -1.94
C GLU A 106 6.79 10.70 -1.80
N ALA A 107 6.26 10.83 -0.58
CA ALA A 107 5.15 11.75 -0.32
C ALA A 107 5.51 13.22 -0.59
N VAL A 108 6.72 13.64 -0.21
CA VAL A 108 7.23 15.00 -0.49
C VAL A 108 7.39 15.20 -2.00
N ALA A 109 7.99 14.24 -2.69
CA ALA A 109 8.16 14.31 -4.15
C ALA A 109 6.80 14.34 -4.88
N LEU A 110 5.82 13.57 -4.40
CA LEU A 110 4.46 13.56 -4.94
C LEU A 110 3.77 14.93 -4.75
N LYS A 111 3.95 15.56 -3.59
CA LYS A 111 3.44 16.91 -3.32
C LYS A 111 3.99 17.95 -4.32
N GLU A 112 5.27 17.89 -4.60
CA GLU A 112 5.92 18.78 -5.57
C GLU A 112 5.45 18.48 -7.00
N TRP A 113 5.26 17.21 -7.34
CA TRP A 113 4.70 16.82 -8.64
C TRP A 113 3.26 17.33 -8.79
N ALA A 114 2.42 17.13 -7.78
CA ALA A 114 1.03 17.61 -7.76
C ALA A 114 0.95 19.12 -7.99
N LYS A 115 1.79 19.89 -7.29
CA LYS A 115 1.84 21.35 -7.43
C LYS A 115 2.21 21.78 -8.85
N ARG A 116 3.19 21.12 -9.47
CA ARG A 116 3.63 21.46 -10.84
C ARG A 116 2.61 21.12 -11.92
N ASN A 117 1.80 20.09 -11.68
CA ASN A 117 0.84 19.57 -12.66
C ASN A 117 -0.61 19.95 -12.33
N ALA A 118 -0.85 20.77 -11.29
CA ALA A 118 -2.19 21.12 -10.80
C ALA A 118 -3.06 19.89 -10.49
N ALA A 119 -2.44 18.80 -10.04
CA ALA A 119 -3.12 17.55 -9.74
C ALA A 119 -3.74 17.57 -8.33
N SER A 120 -4.91 16.97 -8.19
CA SER A 120 -5.74 17.01 -6.99
C SER A 120 -6.14 15.66 -6.44
N VAL A 121 -6.06 14.58 -7.24
CA VAL A 121 -6.45 13.23 -6.82
C VAL A 121 -5.42 12.20 -7.28
N PHE A 122 -4.98 11.34 -6.36
CA PHE A 122 -4.09 10.21 -6.67
C PHE A 122 -4.65 8.90 -6.16
N ILE A 123 -4.52 7.83 -6.95
CA ILE A 123 -4.78 6.45 -6.56
C ILE A 123 -3.45 5.80 -6.19
N ILE A 124 -3.39 5.18 -5.01
CA ILE A 124 -2.19 4.52 -4.49
C ILE A 124 -2.46 3.02 -4.31
N PRO A 125 -2.04 2.16 -5.26
CA PRO A 125 -2.05 0.71 -5.04
C PRO A 125 -1.13 0.34 -3.88
N SER A 126 -1.65 -0.40 -2.91
CA SER A 126 -0.88 -0.78 -1.72
C SER A 126 -1.32 -2.13 -1.17
N GLU A 127 -0.36 -2.95 -0.75
CA GLU A 127 -0.66 -4.18 -0.03
C GLU A 127 -1.41 -3.88 1.27
N ILE A 128 -2.32 -4.77 1.65
CA ILE A 128 -3.27 -4.59 2.75
C ILE A 128 -2.62 -4.06 4.03
N PHE A 129 -1.49 -4.59 4.49
CA PHE A 129 -0.88 -4.15 5.74
C PHE A 129 -0.03 -2.88 5.62
N HIS A 130 0.39 -2.52 4.40
CA HIS A 130 1.09 -1.27 4.13
C HIS A 130 0.16 -0.04 4.08
N THR A 131 -1.12 -0.23 3.83
CA THR A 131 -2.11 0.83 3.56
C THR A 131 -2.18 1.89 4.66
N ARG A 132 -2.19 1.50 5.94
CA ARG A 132 -2.28 2.44 7.07
C ARG A 132 -1.10 3.38 7.17
N ARG A 133 0.12 2.86 6.98
CA ARG A 133 1.33 3.68 7.02
C ARG A 133 1.40 4.63 5.82
N VAL A 134 1.09 4.14 4.63
CA VAL A 134 1.02 4.96 3.41
C VAL A 134 0.02 6.09 3.58
N ARG A 135 -1.22 5.78 3.98
CA ARG A 135 -2.25 6.78 4.21
C ARG A 135 -1.79 7.85 5.20
N TRP A 136 -1.32 7.44 6.36
CA TRP A 136 -0.92 8.39 7.40
C TRP A 136 0.21 9.32 6.94
N ILE A 137 1.23 8.79 6.24
CA ILE A 137 2.35 9.60 5.75
C ILE A 137 1.88 10.57 4.67
N LEU A 138 1.11 10.10 3.70
CA LEU A 138 0.61 10.92 2.60
C LEU A 138 -0.32 12.03 3.13
N ASP A 139 -1.29 11.71 3.99
CA ASP A 139 -2.18 12.71 4.58
C ASP A 139 -1.40 13.79 5.35
N ARG A 140 -0.38 13.39 6.10
CA ARG A 140 0.44 14.33 6.86
C ARG A 140 1.28 15.26 5.97
N VAL A 141 1.91 14.71 4.93
CA VAL A 141 2.77 15.50 4.02
C VAL A 141 1.93 16.35 3.07
N LEU A 142 0.82 15.81 2.58
CA LEU A 142 -0.08 16.49 1.66
C LEU A 142 -1.11 17.38 2.37
N SER A 143 -1.07 17.45 3.70
CA SER A 143 -1.94 18.34 4.46
C SER A 143 -1.87 19.77 3.90
N ARG A 144 -3.03 20.40 3.75
CA ARG A 144 -3.18 21.77 3.20
C ARG A 144 -2.75 21.95 1.73
N SER A 145 -2.51 20.87 0.98
CA SER A 145 -2.19 20.96 -0.46
C SER A 145 -3.43 20.90 -1.37
N GLY A 146 -4.59 20.54 -0.83
CA GLY A 146 -5.80 20.28 -1.62
C GLY A 146 -5.79 18.92 -2.33
N VAL A 147 -4.73 18.13 -2.17
CA VAL A 147 -4.59 16.82 -2.81
C VAL A 147 -5.31 15.74 -2.01
N LYS A 148 -6.19 14.98 -2.67
CA LYS A 148 -6.87 13.80 -2.16
C LYS A 148 -6.09 12.53 -2.51
N ILE A 149 -6.00 11.61 -1.57
CA ILE A 149 -5.42 10.28 -1.77
C ILE A 149 -6.51 9.23 -1.67
N GLU A 150 -6.54 8.32 -2.62
CA GLU A 150 -7.39 7.12 -2.62
C GLU A 150 -6.49 5.89 -2.60
N VAL A 151 -6.53 5.12 -1.53
CA VAL A 151 -5.74 3.90 -1.37
C VAL A 151 -6.50 2.73 -1.97
N ALA A 152 -5.96 2.14 -3.03
CA ALA A 152 -6.44 0.90 -3.63
C ALA A 152 -5.71 -0.27 -2.95
N SER A 153 -6.31 -0.84 -1.90
CA SER A 153 -5.73 -1.98 -1.22
C SER A 153 -5.83 -3.25 -2.05
N PHE A 154 -4.80 -4.08 -1.99
CA PHE A 154 -4.81 -5.42 -2.58
C PHE A 154 -4.16 -6.44 -1.66
N GLU A 155 -4.59 -7.70 -1.79
CA GLU A 155 -4.01 -8.85 -1.10
C GLU A 155 -2.84 -9.39 -1.95
N PRO A 156 -1.61 -9.45 -1.39
CA PRO A 156 -0.50 -10.04 -2.10
C PRO A 156 -0.58 -11.57 -2.12
N PRO A 157 0.15 -12.26 -3.01
CA PRO A 157 0.31 -13.71 -2.91
C PRO A 157 0.86 -14.12 -1.54
N GLY A 158 0.35 -15.20 -0.99
CA GLY A 158 0.86 -15.82 0.24
C GLY A 158 0.11 -15.46 1.52
N TYR A 159 -0.74 -14.43 1.54
CA TYR A 159 -1.64 -14.19 2.68
C TYR A 159 -2.84 -13.31 2.29
N THR A 160 -3.93 -13.46 3.04
CA THR A 160 -5.16 -12.67 2.89
C THR A 160 -5.46 -11.92 4.19
N SER A 161 -6.33 -10.94 4.12
CA SER A 161 -6.83 -10.21 5.29
C SER A 161 -7.56 -11.11 6.29
N SER A 162 -8.17 -12.19 5.80
CA SER A 162 -8.97 -13.13 6.60
C SER A 162 -8.17 -14.29 7.21
N GLU A 163 -6.92 -14.52 6.78
CA GLU A 163 -6.12 -15.69 7.21
C GLU A 163 -4.61 -15.37 7.37
N TRP A 164 -4.25 -14.09 7.44
CA TRP A 164 -2.86 -13.63 7.53
C TRP A 164 -2.04 -14.30 8.65
N TRP A 165 -2.68 -14.65 9.76
CA TRP A 165 -2.01 -15.30 10.92
C TRP A 165 -1.68 -16.76 10.69
N LYS A 166 -2.24 -17.39 9.65
CA LYS A 166 -1.96 -18.78 9.28
C LYS A 166 -0.72 -18.94 8.42
N THR A 167 -0.13 -17.82 7.97
CA THR A 167 1.06 -17.82 7.10
C THR A 167 2.20 -17.02 7.72
N GLU A 168 3.43 -17.48 7.52
CA GLU A 168 4.62 -16.77 7.97
C GLU A 168 4.71 -15.38 7.32
N GLN A 169 4.43 -15.29 6.02
CA GLN A 169 4.44 -14.03 5.28
C GLN A 169 3.46 -13.02 5.86
N GLY A 170 2.24 -13.41 6.17
CA GLY A 170 1.24 -12.52 6.75
C GLY A 170 1.63 -12.00 8.14
N ILE A 171 2.17 -12.88 9.00
CA ILE A 171 2.66 -12.50 10.33
C ILE A 171 3.83 -11.51 10.22
N ILE A 172 4.80 -11.79 9.36
CA ILE A 172 5.97 -10.92 9.12
C ILE A 172 5.52 -9.57 8.55
N ALA A 173 4.60 -9.57 7.57
CA ALA A 173 4.09 -8.36 6.94
C ALA A 173 3.40 -7.44 7.94
N LEU A 174 2.43 -7.94 8.71
CA LEU A 174 1.74 -7.13 9.73
C LEU A 174 2.70 -6.60 10.79
N ARG A 175 3.55 -7.48 11.35
CA ARG A 175 4.54 -7.09 12.37
C ARG A 175 5.48 -5.99 11.86
N SER A 176 6.01 -6.17 10.65
CA SER A 176 6.94 -5.22 10.04
C SER A 176 6.27 -3.86 9.83
N GLU A 177 5.06 -3.84 9.30
CA GLU A 177 4.34 -2.59 9.05
C GLU A 177 3.87 -1.90 10.34
N LEU A 178 3.51 -2.66 11.37
CA LEU A 178 3.20 -2.12 12.70
C LEU A 178 4.41 -1.39 13.31
N LEU A 179 5.60 -2.03 13.30
CA LEU A 179 6.84 -1.43 13.82
C LEU A 179 7.23 -0.18 13.02
N LYS A 180 7.16 -0.24 11.69
CA LYS A 180 7.42 0.93 10.83
C LYS A 180 6.41 2.05 11.09
N TYR A 181 5.12 1.74 11.23
CA TYR A 181 4.09 2.73 11.54
C TYR A 181 4.36 3.44 12.86
N ILE A 182 4.67 2.69 13.93
CA ILE A 182 5.03 3.27 15.23
C ILE A 182 6.26 4.17 15.09
N TYR A 183 7.32 3.69 14.42
CA TYR A 183 8.53 4.48 14.18
C TYR A 183 8.22 5.81 13.48
N TYR A 184 7.40 5.77 12.42
CA TYR A 184 7.03 7.00 11.70
C TYR A 184 6.18 7.95 12.56
N ARG A 185 5.28 7.41 13.38
CA ARG A 185 4.45 8.20 14.31
C ARG A 185 5.27 8.90 15.39
N LEU A 186 6.36 8.29 15.83
CA LEU A 186 7.26 8.86 16.83
C LEU A 186 8.27 9.85 16.23
N LYS A 187 8.66 9.63 14.98
CA LYS A 187 9.71 10.43 14.33
C LYS A 187 9.17 11.69 13.66
N TYR A 188 7.95 11.66 13.16
CA TYR A 188 7.35 12.70 12.31
C TYR A 188 5.97 13.15 12.83
#